data_4a85a4644998e6ad814b2ffa9d3ac20b
#
_entry.id   4a85a4644998e6ad814b2ffa9d3ac20b
#
_cell.length_a   1.000
_cell.length_b   1.000
_cell.length_c   1.000
_cell.angle_alpha   90.00
_cell.angle_beta   90.00
_cell.angle_gamma   90.00
#
_symmetry.space_group_name_H-M   'P 1'
#
loop_
_entity.id
_entity.type
_entity.pdbx_description
1 polymer ?
#
loop_
_entity_poly.entity_id
_entity_poly.type
_entity_poly.pdbx_seq_one_letter_code
_entity_poly.pdbx_strand_id
1 'polypeptide(L)'
;MKNPLFYRFSQFIAFIMGARVFVTLLLTFALYVSTFFLFNQEESLRNFVFDFKVHGIIFCTVLSILAGGIINQFYDREKDQITKPFRTRGQNFLKQKYFLYAYIALNIFSLGIAGMISIRVFFFFLIYQFLMWFYSHKLSKLLIINNLTFVSLSLYPFFGMLFYYKTFSLQIFLMSIFIFLMLLIIDVLKDTLTKNADKVFGYFTIPNYFSSTMSRTIIVILLILAQIFSGLIILKMGLNSIMSYYFAASIFIQIISVFLVLNKARYSKFANLNMLRSWIFIGIISMLANGIHQHYCL
;
A
#
# COMPACT_ATOMS: atom_id res chain seq x y z
N MET A 1 35.07 -15.40 17.45
CA MET A 1 34.65 -13.96 17.63
C MET A 1 33.90 -13.53 16.39
N LYS A 2 32.64 -13.08 16.49
CA LYS A 2 31.88 -12.57 15.34
C LYS A 2 32.50 -11.23 14.95
N ASN A 3 32.84 -11.06 13.68
CA ASN A 3 33.36 -9.80 13.16
C ASN A 3 32.37 -8.66 13.52
N PRO A 4 32.78 -7.63 14.27
CA PRO A 4 31.89 -6.60 14.77
C PRO A 4 31.23 -5.79 13.65
N LEU A 5 31.88 -5.68 12.50
CA LEU A 5 31.37 -5.00 11.32
C LEU A 5 30.24 -5.80 10.67
N PHE A 6 30.42 -7.13 10.55
CA PHE A 6 29.36 -8.02 10.05
C PHE A 6 28.13 -8.03 10.96
N TYR A 7 28.32 -7.97 12.28
CA TYR A 7 27.21 -7.91 13.22
C TYR A 7 26.41 -6.61 13.10
N ARG A 8 27.09 -5.45 13.01
CA ARG A 8 26.44 -4.14 12.78
C ARG A 8 25.69 -4.08 11.46
N PHE A 9 26.28 -4.61 10.39
CA PHE A 9 25.64 -4.72 9.07
C PHE A 9 24.38 -5.59 9.12
N SER A 10 24.43 -6.73 9.81
CA SER A 10 23.26 -7.59 10.01
C SER A 10 22.15 -6.91 10.81
N GLN A 11 22.49 -6.08 11.80
CA GLN A 11 21.51 -5.27 12.52
C GLN A 11 20.85 -4.22 11.63
N PHE A 12 21.61 -3.57 10.77
CA PHE A 12 21.09 -2.60 9.80
C PHE A 12 20.12 -3.26 8.79
N ILE A 13 20.50 -4.41 8.23
CA ILE A 13 19.60 -5.19 7.37
C ILE A 13 18.36 -5.63 8.13
N ALA A 14 18.47 -6.08 9.37
CA ALA A 14 17.33 -6.44 10.20
C ALA A 14 16.35 -5.27 10.36
N PHE A 15 16.85 -4.05 10.56
CA PHE A 15 16.05 -2.84 10.66
C PHE A 15 15.32 -2.54 9.34
N ILE A 16 16.04 -2.54 8.21
CA ILE A 16 15.46 -2.31 6.86
C ILE A 16 14.33 -3.31 6.58
N MET A 17 14.55 -4.59 6.88
CA MET A 17 13.53 -5.62 6.70
C MET A 17 12.34 -5.44 7.64
N GLY A 18 12.57 -5.00 8.88
CA GLY A 18 11.53 -4.73 9.87
C GLY A 18 10.65 -3.55 9.49
N ALA A 19 11.26 -2.45 9.14
CA ALA A 19 10.59 -1.23 8.73
C ALA A 19 9.94 -1.30 7.33
N ARG A 20 10.09 -2.42 6.59
CA ARG A 20 9.57 -2.60 5.22
C ARG A 20 10.00 -1.50 4.25
N VAL A 21 11.26 -1.07 4.34
CA VAL A 21 11.80 0.08 3.58
C VAL A 21 11.52 -0.02 2.08
N PHE A 22 11.64 -1.21 1.47
CA PHE A 22 11.37 -1.38 0.05
C PHE A 22 9.91 -1.02 -0.33
N VAL A 23 8.92 -1.47 0.47
CA VAL A 23 7.51 -1.14 0.24
C VAL A 23 7.28 0.36 0.44
N THR A 24 7.92 0.95 1.45
CA THR A 24 7.84 2.39 1.72
C THR A 24 8.39 3.21 0.55
N LEU A 25 9.52 2.84 -0.04
CA LEU A 25 10.09 3.50 -1.21
C LEU A 25 9.13 3.45 -2.41
N LEU A 26 8.50 2.31 -2.65
CA LEU A 26 7.55 2.14 -3.74
C LEU A 26 6.29 3.00 -3.54
N LEU A 27 5.76 3.06 -2.31
CA LEU A 27 4.64 3.93 -1.96
C LEU A 27 5.02 5.42 -2.05
N THR A 28 6.24 5.78 -1.64
CA THR A 28 6.77 7.14 -1.77
C THR A 28 6.84 7.56 -3.24
N PHE A 29 7.37 6.69 -4.09
CA PHE A 29 7.41 6.93 -5.53
C PHE A 29 6.00 7.11 -6.11
N ALA A 30 5.06 6.23 -5.78
CA ALA A 30 3.66 6.35 -6.18
C ALA A 30 3.04 7.67 -5.72
N LEU A 31 3.33 8.10 -4.49
CA LEU A 31 2.80 9.34 -3.94
C LEU A 31 3.38 10.56 -4.65
N TYR A 32 4.69 10.59 -4.97
CA TYR A 32 5.28 11.66 -5.76
C TYR A 32 4.67 11.75 -7.16
N VAL A 33 4.55 10.61 -7.86
CA VAL A 33 3.98 10.55 -9.21
C VAL A 33 2.53 11.04 -9.20
N SER A 34 1.69 10.54 -8.26
CA SER A 34 0.30 10.98 -8.16
C SER A 34 0.18 12.45 -7.75
N THR A 35 1.03 12.91 -6.84
CA THR A 35 0.98 14.30 -6.38
C THR A 35 1.30 15.25 -7.52
N PHE A 36 2.35 15.00 -8.29
CA PHE A 36 2.76 15.88 -9.37
C PHE A 36 1.81 15.80 -10.58
N PHE A 37 1.52 14.61 -11.08
CA PHE A 37 0.79 14.46 -12.33
C PHE A 37 -0.73 14.39 -12.20
N LEU A 38 -1.25 14.10 -11.01
CA LEU A 38 -2.69 13.98 -10.81
C LEU A 38 -3.28 15.14 -10.01
N PHE A 39 -2.57 15.66 -9.01
CA PHE A 39 -3.08 16.69 -8.11
C PHE A 39 -2.54 18.08 -8.41
N ASN A 40 -1.27 18.19 -8.81
CA ASN A 40 -0.60 19.45 -9.09
C ASN A 40 -0.82 19.89 -10.55
N GLN A 41 -2.09 20.15 -10.93
CA GLN A 41 -2.45 20.46 -12.33
C GLN A 41 -2.12 21.90 -12.76
N GLU A 42 -1.91 22.81 -11.82
CA GLU A 42 -1.78 24.25 -12.07
C GLU A 42 -0.36 24.79 -11.85
N GLU A 43 0.54 24.00 -11.23
CA GLU A 43 1.88 24.48 -10.89
C GLU A 43 2.97 23.91 -11.80
N SER A 44 3.97 24.74 -12.09
CA SER A 44 5.13 24.30 -12.86
C SER A 44 5.98 23.28 -12.06
N LEU A 45 6.76 22.46 -12.78
CA LEU A 45 7.71 21.54 -12.14
C LEU A 45 8.65 22.26 -11.17
N ARG A 46 9.07 23.48 -11.49
CA ARG A 46 9.94 24.31 -10.65
C ARG A 46 9.28 24.62 -9.31
N ASN A 47 8.02 25.05 -9.32
CA ASN A 47 7.27 25.37 -8.09
C ASN A 47 7.11 24.12 -7.22
N PHE A 48 6.77 22.98 -7.85
CA PHE A 48 6.65 21.71 -7.14
C PHE A 48 7.95 21.27 -6.46
N VAL A 49 9.09 21.36 -7.17
CA VAL A 49 10.41 20.96 -6.63
C VAL A 49 10.83 21.82 -5.43
N PHE A 50 10.40 23.09 -5.37
CA PHE A 50 10.69 24.00 -4.26
C PHE A 50 9.56 24.11 -3.22
N ASP A 51 8.48 23.33 -3.36
CA ASP A 51 7.42 23.28 -2.34
C ASP A 51 7.83 22.42 -1.14
N PHE A 52 8.51 23.05 -0.17
CA PHE A 52 8.96 22.38 1.05
C PHE A 52 7.81 21.81 1.90
N LYS A 53 6.58 22.35 1.79
CA LYS A 53 5.42 21.83 2.52
C LYS A 53 4.99 20.47 1.96
N VAL A 54 4.90 20.35 0.64
CA VAL A 54 4.58 19.08 -0.03
C VAL A 54 5.62 18.02 0.27
N HIS A 55 6.91 18.35 0.14
CA HIS A 55 7.98 17.41 0.49
C HIS A 55 7.96 17.03 1.97
N GLY A 56 7.65 17.98 2.85
CA GLY A 56 7.48 17.74 4.28
C GLY A 56 6.32 16.77 4.57
N ILE A 57 5.15 16.93 3.92
CA ILE A 57 4.01 16.01 4.05
C ILE A 57 4.38 14.61 3.56
N ILE A 58 5.04 14.51 2.40
CA ILE A 58 5.49 13.21 1.87
C ILE A 58 6.51 12.57 2.83
N PHE A 59 7.43 13.35 3.39
CA PHE A 59 8.41 12.85 4.34
C PHE A 59 7.75 12.38 5.66
N CYS A 60 6.77 13.13 6.21
CA CYS A 60 5.96 12.67 7.35
C CYS A 60 5.24 11.35 7.03
N THR A 61 4.75 11.19 5.80
CA THR A 61 4.14 9.94 5.32
C THR A 61 5.14 8.80 5.36
N VAL A 62 6.36 8.99 4.83
CA VAL A 62 7.44 7.99 4.86
C VAL A 62 7.73 7.54 6.29
N LEU A 63 7.94 8.48 7.21
CA LEU A 63 8.21 8.19 8.61
C LEU A 63 7.06 7.39 9.26
N SER A 64 5.82 7.80 8.99
CA SER A 64 4.63 7.12 9.54
C SER A 64 4.46 5.70 8.97
N ILE A 65 4.71 5.48 7.67
CA ILE A 65 4.64 4.14 7.06
C ILE A 65 5.75 3.22 7.61
N LEU A 66 6.96 3.74 7.79
CA LEU A 66 8.06 2.99 8.41
C LEU A 66 7.70 2.59 9.85
N ALA A 67 7.17 3.53 10.63
CA ALA A 67 6.68 3.27 11.99
C ALA A 67 5.56 2.21 11.99
N GLY A 68 4.59 2.34 11.07
CA GLY A 68 3.51 1.37 10.90
C GLY A 68 4.01 -0.02 10.53
N GLY A 69 5.04 -0.12 9.69
CA GLY A 69 5.71 -1.39 9.38
C GLY A 69 6.32 -2.06 10.61
N ILE A 70 6.96 -1.26 11.48
CA ILE A 70 7.58 -1.73 12.72
C ILE A 70 6.52 -2.20 13.72
N ILE A 71 5.48 -1.41 13.98
CA ILE A 71 4.45 -1.78 14.96
C ILE A 71 3.63 -2.99 14.50
N ASN A 72 3.32 -3.10 13.21
CA ASN A 72 2.66 -4.27 12.66
C ASN A 72 3.51 -5.54 12.84
N GLN A 73 4.83 -5.45 12.61
CA GLN A 73 5.75 -6.56 12.86
C GLN A 73 5.81 -6.96 14.34
N PHE A 74 5.72 -5.98 15.25
CA PHE A 74 5.72 -6.23 16.68
C PHE A 74 4.53 -7.12 17.09
N TYR A 75 3.32 -6.80 16.59
CA TYR A 75 2.11 -7.57 16.89
C TYR A 75 2.03 -8.89 16.12
N ASP A 76 2.54 -8.96 14.88
CA ASP A 76 2.47 -10.15 14.02
C ASP A 76 3.67 -11.10 14.20
N ARG A 77 4.56 -10.89 15.15
CA ARG A 77 5.85 -11.59 15.26
C ARG A 77 5.73 -13.12 15.25
N GLU A 78 4.85 -13.66 16.07
CA GLU A 78 4.66 -15.12 16.17
C GLU A 78 4.10 -15.71 14.87
N LYS A 79 3.12 -15.05 14.29
CA LYS A 79 2.54 -15.40 12.99
C LYS A 79 3.58 -15.32 11.87
N ASP A 80 4.40 -14.26 11.86
CA ASP A 80 5.45 -14.05 10.85
C ASP A 80 6.58 -15.09 10.93
N GLN A 81 6.84 -15.71 12.07
CA GLN A 81 7.77 -16.85 12.19
C GLN A 81 7.35 -18.03 11.32
N ILE A 82 6.05 -18.28 11.21
CA ILE A 82 5.50 -19.38 10.40
C ILE A 82 5.33 -18.96 8.93
N THR A 83 4.80 -17.75 8.69
CA THR A 83 4.44 -17.30 7.33
C THR A 83 5.61 -16.72 6.55
N LYS A 84 6.63 -16.17 7.23
CA LYS A 84 7.78 -15.46 6.64
C LYS A 84 9.10 -15.79 7.37
N PRO A 85 9.49 -17.07 7.44
CA PRO A 85 10.61 -17.53 8.28
C PRO A 85 11.95 -16.85 7.93
N PHE A 86 12.25 -16.62 6.65
CA PHE A 86 13.49 -15.94 6.24
C PHE A 86 13.56 -14.51 6.76
N ARG A 87 12.47 -13.76 6.63
CA ARG A 87 12.39 -12.40 7.12
C ARG A 87 12.56 -12.34 8.64
N THR A 88 11.87 -13.20 9.37
CA THR A 88 11.93 -13.22 10.83
C THR A 88 13.32 -13.61 11.34
N ARG A 89 14.00 -14.54 10.67
CA ARG A 89 15.41 -14.87 10.99
C ARG A 89 16.33 -13.66 10.83
N GLY A 90 16.19 -12.92 9.74
CA GLY A 90 16.94 -11.68 9.52
C GLY A 90 16.68 -10.63 10.61
N GLN A 91 15.43 -10.47 11.02
CA GLN A 91 15.03 -9.51 12.05
C GLN A 91 15.54 -9.84 13.46
N ASN A 92 15.79 -11.12 13.75
CA ASN A 92 16.30 -11.57 15.06
C ASN A 92 17.72 -11.08 15.39
N PHE A 93 18.46 -10.50 14.42
CA PHE A 93 19.74 -9.84 14.69
C PHE A 93 19.59 -8.53 15.49
N LEU A 94 18.38 -7.93 15.52
CA LEU A 94 18.10 -6.74 16.30
C LEU A 94 17.12 -7.04 17.44
N LYS A 95 17.44 -6.58 18.65
CA LYS A 95 16.56 -6.77 19.81
C LYS A 95 15.26 -5.97 19.63
N GLN A 96 14.15 -6.55 20.04
CA GLN A 96 12.81 -5.99 19.88
C GLN A 96 12.66 -4.58 20.48
N LYS A 97 13.33 -4.27 21.56
CA LYS A 97 13.31 -2.93 22.18
C LYS A 97 13.81 -1.82 21.24
N TYR A 98 14.79 -2.12 20.36
CA TYR A 98 15.29 -1.11 19.41
C TYR A 98 14.27 -0.81 18.30
N PHE A 99 13.48 -1.80 17.88
CA PHE A 99 12.34 -1.56 17.00
C PHE A 99 11.30 -0.66 17.65
N LEU A 100 11.00 -0.86 18.94
CA LEU A 100 10.05 -0.03 19.66
C LEU A 100 10.57 1.42 19.83
N TYR A 101 11.85 1.60 20.15
CA TYR A 101 12.45 2.94 20.21
C TYR A 101 12.42 3.64 18.86
N ALA A 102 12.72 2.91 17.76
CA ALA A 102 12.62 3.46 16.42
C ALA A 102 11.17 3.83 16.06
N TYR A 103 10.19 3.02 16.43
CA TYR A 103 8.77 3.32 16.25
C TYR A 103 8.37 4.65 16.91
N ILE A 104 8.73 4.81 18.18
CA ILE A 104 8.43 6.04 18.93
C ILE A 104 9.15 7.24 18.30
N ALA A 105 10.44 7.11 18.00
CA ALA A 105 11.22 8.18 17.39
C ALA A 105 10.64 8.62 16.03
N LEU A 106 10.33 7.68 15.14
CA LEU A 106 9.75 7.97 13.82
C LEU A 106 8.42 8.73 13.93
N ASN A 107 7.56 8.33 14.88
CA ASN A 107 6.28 8.99 15.09
C ASN A 107 6.46 10.42 15.65
N ILE A 108 7.35 10.61 16.63
CA ILE A 108 7.64 11.94 17.19
C ILE A 108 8.23 12.86 16.12
N PHE A 109 9.20 12.39 15.33
CA PHE A 109 9.78 13.17 14.23
C PHE A 109 8.74 13.54 13.18
N SER A 110 7.87 12.60 12.79
CA SER A 110 6.78 12.86 11.85
C SER A 110 5.83 13.93 12.37
N LEU A 111 5.39 13.84 13.64
CA LEU A 111 4.49 14.83 14.25
C LEU A 111 5.17 16.18 14.44
N GLY A 112 6.46 16.21 14.78
CA GLY A 112 7.24 17.45 14.91
C GLY A 112 7.28 18.22 13.58
N ILE A 113 7.63 17.54 12.49
CA ILE A 113 7.65 18.15 11.14
C ILE A 113 6.23 18.55 10.71
N ALA A 114 5.23 17.70 10.92
CA ALA A 114 3.84 17.99 10.59
C ALA A 114 3.33 19.25 11.31
N GLY A 115 3.69 19.43 12.59
CA GLY A 115 3.37 20.62 13.37
C GLY A 115 4.01 21.91 12.84
N MET A 116 5.25 21.81 12.31
CA MET A 116 5.93 22.92 11.65
C MET A 116 5.26 23.36 10.34
N ILE A 117 4.61 22.42 9.63
CA ILE A 117 3.91 22.71 8.38
C ILE A 117 2.57 23.40 8.66
N SER A 118 1.70 22.78 9.44
CA SER A 118 0.45 23.35 9.93
C SER A 118 -0.24 22.46 10.97
N ILE A 119 -1.11 23.07 11.78
CA ILE A 119 -1.91 22.35 12.78
C ILE A 119 -2.84 21.30 12.13
N ARG A 120 -3.32 21.54 10.90
CA ARG A 120 -4.17 20.60 10.15
C ARG A 120 -3.37 19.36 9.75
N VAL A 121 -2.13 19.56 9.28
CA VAL A 121 -1.22 18.46 8.91
C VAL A 121 -0.82 17.67 10.15
N PHE A 122 -0.60 18.34 11.29
CA PHE A 122 -0.32 17.69 12.56
C PHE A 122 -1.45 16.72 12.97
N PHE A 123 -2.70 17.19 13.00
CA PHE A 123 -3.84 16.31 13.35
C PHE A 123 -4.07 15.23 12.33
N PHE A 124 -3.82 15.47 11.04
CA PHE A 124 -3.90 14.45 10.01
C PHE A 124 -2.95 13.28 10.30
N PHE A 125 -1.68 13.57 10.61
CA PHE A 125 -0.71 12.53 10.92
C PHE A 125 -0.93 11.90 12.30
N LEU A 126 -1.39 12.65 13.28
CA LEU A 126 -1.76 12.11 14.60
C LEU A 126 -2.84 11.03 14.47
N ILE A 127 -3.90 11.32 13.71
CA ILE A 127 -4.99 10.37 13.43
C ILE A 127 -4.44 9.17 12.63
N TYR A 128 -3.63 9.41 11.62
CA TYR A 128 -3.04 8.35 10.80
C TYR A 128 -2.20 7.37 11.62
N GLN A 129 -1.30 7.89 12.47
CA GLN A 129 -0.45 7.08 13.34
C GLN A 129 -1.27 6.30 14.39
N PHE A 130 -2.29 6.92 14.97
CA PHE A 130 -3.22 6.25 15.86
C PHE A 130 -3.95 5.10 15.16
N LEU A 131 -4.50 5.34 13.97
CA LEU A 131 -5.21 4.32 13.20
C LEU A 131 -4.30 3.16 12.79
N MET A 132 -3.03 3.43 12.43
CA MET A 132 -2.04 2.39 12.11
C MET A 132 -1.69 1.53 13.33
N TRP A 133 -1.53 2.15 14.50
CA TRP A 133 -1.35 1.42 15.75
C TRP A 133 -2.60 0.58 16.08
N PHE A 134 -3.79 1.18 16.03
CA PHE A 134 -5.05 0.51 16.37
C PHE A 134 -5.37 -0.63 15.40
N TYR A 135 -5.03 -0.47 14.12
CA TYR A 135 -5.09 -1.55 13.14
C TYR A 135 -4.21 -2.73 13.57
N SER A 136 -2.95 -2.49 13.86
CA SER A 136 -2.00 -3.54 14.26
C SER A 136 -2.40 -4.21 15.58
N HIS A 137 -2.94 -3.44 16.52
CA HIS A 137 -3.34 -3.92 17.84
C HIS A 137 -4.62 -4.78 17.80
N LYS A 138 -5.66 -4.34 17.08
CA LYS A 138 -7.00 -4.95 17.16
C LYS A 138 -7.66 -5.20 15.81
N LEU A 139 -7.72 -4.21 14.91
CA LEU A 139 -8.54 -4.28 13.71
C LEU A 139 -8.05 -5.34 12.72
N SER A 140 -6.76 -5.64 12.68
CA SER A 140 -6.16 -6.69 11.85
C SER A 140 -6.70 -8.10 12.13
N LYS A 141 -7.37 -8.31 13.27
CA LYS A 141 -7.96 -9.59 13.67
C LYS A 141 -9.45 -9.70 13.37
N LEU A 142 -10.11 -8.60 12.98
CA LEU A 142 -11.55 -8.56 12.78
C LEU A 142 -11.93 -8.90 11.34
N LEU A 143 -12.93 -9.76 11.17
CA LEU A 143 -13.43 -10.19 9.86
C LEU A 143 -13.87 -9.00 9.01
N ILE A 144 -13.44 -8.95 7.75
CA ILE A 144 -13.71 -7.91 6.76
C ILE A 144 -13.05 -6.56 7.15
N ILE A 145 -13.16 -6.15 8.42
CA ILE A 145 -12.59 -4.88 8.90
C ILE A 145 -11.07 -4.85 8.71
N ASN A 146 -10.37 -5.98 8.86
CA ASN A 146 -8.94 -6.09 8.62
C ASN A 146 -8.57 -5.64 7.18
N ASN A 147 -9.26 -6.17 6.17
CA ASN A 147 -8.97 -5.87 4.77
C ASN A 147 -9.38 -4.43 4.42
N LEU A 148 -10.57 -3.98 4.85
CA LEU A 148 -11.04 -2.62 4.59
C LEU A 148 -10.12 -1.56 5.24
N THR A 149 -9.75 -1.75 6.50
CA THR A 149 -8.87 -0.79 7.20
C THR A 149 -7.44 -0.82 6.64
N PHE A 150 -6.91 -1.99 6.29
CA PHE A 150 -5.59 -2.09 5.66
C PHE A 150 -5.54 -1.30 4.35
N VAL A 151 -6.53 -1.46 3.48
CA VAL A 151 -6.58 -0.75 2.20
C VAL A 151 -6.80 0.74 2.41
N SER A 152 -7.72 1.14 3.31
CA SER A 152 -7.96 2.54 3.64
C SER A 152 -6.70 3.23 4.18
N LEU A 153 -5.95 2.58 5.07
CA LEU A 153 -4.69 3.09 5.61
C LEU A 153 -3.59 3.16 4.54
N SER A 154 -3.58 2.24 3.58
CA SER A 154 -2.63 2.27 2.46
C SER A 154 -2.88 3.46 1.52
N LEU A 155 -4.14 3.87 1.35
CA LEU A 155 -4.54 5.01 0.52
C LEU A 155 -4.66 6.33 1.30
N TYR A 156 -4.57 6.30 2.62
CA TYR A 156 -4.73 7.47 3.48
C TYR A 156 -3.82 8.66 3.06
N PRO A 157 -2.51 8.45 2.79
CA PRO A 157 -1.65 9.53 2.34
C PRO A 157 -2.05 10.10 0.97
N PHE A 158 -2.51 9.25 0.05
CA PHE A 158 -3.01 9.67 -1.25
C PHE A 158 -4.22 10.63 -1.09
N PHE A 159 -5.18 10.29 -0.26
CA PHE A 159 -6.31 11.16 0.05
C PHE A 159 -5.85 12.43 0.79
N GLY A 160 -4.82 12.35 1.63
CA GLY A 160 -4.22 13.52 2.27
C GLY A 160 -3.72 14.54 1.25
N MET A 161 -3.02 14.10 0.21
CA MET A 161 -2.55 14.98 -0.87
C MET A 161 -3.71 15.50 -1.72
N LEU A 162 -4.73 14.69 -2.00
CA LEU A 162 -5.96 15.11 -2.68
C LEU A 162 -6.66 16.26 -1.93
N PHE A 163 -6.77 16.17 -0.59
CA PHE A 163 -7.33 17.23 0.24
C PHE A 163 -6.44 18.47 0.32
N TYR A 164 -5.11 18.28 0.32
CA TYR A 164 -4.17 19.40 0.33
C TYR A 164 -4.28 20.26 -0.93
N TYR A 165 -4.32 19.63 -2.11
CA TYR A 165 -4.46 20.32 -3.41
C TYR A 165 -5.90 20.69 -3.76
N LYS A 166 -6.91 20.14 -3.08
CA LYS A 166 -8.34 20.35 -3.35
C LYS A 166 -8.76 19.99 -4.77
N THR A 167 -8.05 19.12 -5.44
CA THR A 167 -8.29 18.69 -6.82
C THR A 167 -9.28 17.53 -6.87
N PHE A 168 -10.58 17.84 -6.82
CA PHE A 168 -11.63 16.83 -6.88
C PHE A 168 -12.18 16.74 -8.31
N SER A 169 -12.02 15.57 -8.95
CA SER A 169 -12.61 15.28 -10.24
C SER A 169 -13.24 13.89 -10.25
N LEU A 170 -14.23 13.68 -11.12
CA LEU A 170 -14.84 12.36 -11.31
C LEU A 170 -13.78 11.31 -11.73
N GLN A 171 -12.82 11.71 -12.55
CA GLN A 171 -11.74 10.84 -12.99
C GLN A 171 -10.89 10.36 -11.81
N ILE A 172 -10.45 11.26 -10.94
CA ILE A 172 -9.66 10.92 -9.73
C ILE A 172 -10.48 10.02 -8.80
N PHE A 173 -11.78 10.29 -8.66
CA PHE A 173 -12.67 9.47 -7.86
C PHE A 173 -12.79 8.04 -8.40
N LEU A 174 -13.02 7.86 -9.71
CA LEU A 174 -13.08 6.54 -10.34
C LEU A 174 -11.74 5.76 -10.22
N MET A 175 -10.60 6.45 -10.43
CA MET A 175 -9.26 5.88 -10.24
C MET A 175 -9.03 5.46 -8.79
N SER A 176 -9.51 6.24 -7.83
CA SER A 176 -9.38 5.93 -6.39
C SER A 176 -10.17 4.67 -6.01
N ILE A 177 -11.38 4.49 -6.56
CA ILE A 177 -12.17 3.27 -6.35
C ILE A 177 -11.48 2.08 -7.02
N PHE A 178 -10.97 2.23 -8.23
CA PHE A 178 -10.25 1.17 -8.93
C PHE A 178 -9.05 0.67 -8.11
N ILE A 179 -8.19 1.57 -7.65
CA ILE A 179 -7.01 1.19 -6.85
C ILE A 179 -7.42 0.60 -5.49
N PHE A 180 -8.47 1.10 -4.87
CA PHE A 180 -9.03 0.53 -3.64
C PHE A 180 -9.46 -0.93 -3.85
N LEU A 181 -10.21 -1.22 -4.91
CA LEU A 181 -10.63 -2.58 -5.26
C LEU A 181 -9.44 -3.49 -5.55
N MET A 182 -8.45 -3.02 -6.31
CA MET A 182 -7.25 -3.80 -6.64
C MET A 182 -6.44 -4.15 -5.39
N LEU A 183 -6.26 -3.20 -4.46
CA LEU A 183 -5.58 -3.45 -3.19
C LEU A 183 -6.38 -4.41 -2.30
N LEU A 184 -7.72 -4.29 -2.29
CA LEU A 184 -8.60 -5.19 -1.54
C LEU A 184 -8.51 -6.63 -2.07
N ILE A 185 -8.53 -6.81 -3.39
CA ILE A 185 -8.35 -8.12 -4.03
C ILE A 185 -7.00 -8.73 -3.65
N ILE A 186 -5.92 -7.95 -3.73
CA ILE A 186 -4.56 -8.37 -3.37
C ILE A 186 -4.48 -8.80 -1.91
N ASP A 187 -5.11 -8.06 -0.99
CA ASP A 187 -5.07 -8.39 0.43
C ASP A 187 -5.87 -9.66 0.73
N VAL A 188 -7.08 -9.82 0.18
CA VAL A 188 -7.86 -11.06 0.31
C VAL A 188 -7.15 -12.26 -0.32
N LEU A 189 -6.51 -12.09 -1.49
CA LEU A 189 -5.69 -13.16 -2.11
C LEU A 189 -4.52 -13.56 -1.21
N LYS A 190 -3.81 -12.61 -0.62
CA LYS A 190 -2.72 -12.86 0.35
C LYS A 190 -3.24 -13.70 1.52
N ASP A 191 -4.43 -13.38 2.06
CA ASP A 191 -5.04 -14.11 3.16
C ASP A 191 -5.37 -15.57 2.77
N THR A 192 -5.67 -15.86 1.49
CA THR A 192 -5.83 -17.25 1.03
C THR A 192 -4.56 -18.10 1.16
N LEU A 193 -3.38 -17.46 1.10
CA LEU A 193 -2.08 -18.13 1.24
C LEU A 193 -1.68 -18.34 2.70
N THR A 194 -2.15 -17.48 3.60
CA THR A 194 -1.83 -17.49 5.05
C THR A 194 -2.93 -18.11 5.91
N LYS A 195 -4.01 -18.61 5.30
CA LYS A 195 -5.23 -19.12 5.95
C LYS A 195 -4.99 -19.97 7.21
N ASN A 196 -4.06 -20.93 7.13
CA ASN A 196 -3.80 -21.85 8.26
C ASN A 196 -3.13 -21.13 9.43
N ALA A 197 -2.17 -20.24 9.16
CA ALA A 197 -1.52 -19.45 10.20
C ALA A 197 -2.53 -18.44 10.81
N ASP A 198 -3.34 -17.79 9.98
CA ASP A 198 -4.38 -16.86 10.44
C ASP A 198 -5.33 -17.54 11.43
N LYS A 199 -5.75 -18.78 11.13
CA LYS A 199 -6.62 -19.55 12.01
C LYS A 199 -5.96 -19.86 13.36
N VAL A 200 -4.68 -20.26 13.35
CA VAL A 200 -3.94 -20.62 14.58
C VAL A 200 -3.76 -19.41 15.51
N PHE A 201 -3.54 -18.22 14.94
CA PHE A 201 -3.30 -16.99 15.71
C PHE A 201 -4.57 -16.14 15.96
N GLY A 202 -5.76 -16.66 15.67
CA GLY A 202 -7.03 -16.00 15.95
C GLY A 202 -7.32 -14.78 15.07
N TYR A 203 -6.79 -14.75 13.83
CA TYR A 203 -7.14 -13.74 12.83
C TYR A 203 -8.37 -14.22 12.06
N PHE A 204 -9.46 -13.46 12.12
CA PHE A 204 -10.67 -13.75 11.34
C PHE A 204 -10.53 -13.09 9.97
N THR A 205 -10.08 -13.88 8.98
CA THR A 205 -9.95 -13.44 7.58
C THR A 205 -11.04 -14.08 6.72
N ILE A 206 -11.37 -13.45 5.58
CA ILE A 206 -12.38 -13.98 4.65
C ILE A 206 -12.11 -15.46 4.31
N PRO A 207 -10.88 -15.89 3.96
CA PRO A 207 -10.64 -17.29 3.62
C PRO A 207 -10.73 -18.28 4.77
N ASN A 208 -10.50 -17.85 6.03
CA ASN A 208 -10.58 -18.78 7.15
C ASN A 208 -11.97 -18.85 7.78
N TYR A 209 -12.77 -17.79 7.66
CA TYR A 209 -14.12 -17.73 8.17
C TYR A 209 -15.14 -18.35 7.19
N PHE A 210 -15.05 -17.97 5.92
CA PHE A 210 -15.94 -18.49 4.88
C PHE A 210 -15.38 -19.75 4.20
N SER A 211 -16.25 -20.48 3.50
CA SER A 211 -15.83 -21.61 2.66
C SER A 211 -14.89 -21.17 1.54
N SER A 212 -14.10 -22.11 1.02
CA SER A 212 -13.21 -21.83 -0.13
C SER A 212 -13.95 -21.38 -1.37
N THR A 213 -15.19 -21.85 -1.56
CA THR A 213 -16.04 -21.42 -2.67
C THR A 213 -16.50 -19.99 -2.48
N MET A 214 -17.04 -19.67 -1.30
CA MET A 214 -17.49 -18.30 -0.97
C MET A 214 -16.35 -17.29 -1.09
N SER A 215 -15.17 -17.62 -0.56
CA SER A 215 -14.00 -16.75 -0.67
C SER A 215 -13.59 -16.46 -2.11
N ARG A 216 -13.66 -17.47 -3.01
CA ARG A 216 -13.41 -17.29 -4.44
C ARG A 216 -14.48 -16.44 -5.10
N THR A 217 -15.75 -16.67 -4.77
CA THR A 217 -16.86 -15.85 -5.28
C THR A 217 -16.69 -14.38 -4.90
N ILE A 218 -16.32 -14.09 -3.66
CA ILE A 218 -16.04 -12.70 -3.22
C ILE A 218 -14.92 -12.07 -4.08
N ILE A 219 -13.80 -12.78 -4.30
CA ILE A 219 -12.69 -12.26 -5.11
C ILE A 219 -13.14 -12.02 -6.55
N VAL A 220 -13.94 -12.94 -7.14
CA VAL A 220 -14.45 -12.80 -8.51
C VAL A 220 -15.39 -11.59 -8.61
N ILE A 221 -16.28 -11.38 -7.64
CA ILE A 221 -17.15 -10.20 -7.60
C ILE A 221 -16.33 -8.91 -7.55
N LEU A 222 -15.30 -8.85 -6.70
CA LEU A 222 -14.41 -7.69 -6.61
C LEU A 222 -13.65 -7.45 -7.93
N LEU A 223 -13.21 -8.51 -8.64
CA LEU A 223 -12.58 -8.40 -9.95
C LEU A 223 -13.56 -7.85 -11.01
N ILE A 224 -14.81 -8.32 -11.02
CA ILE A 224 -15.85 -7.80 -11.93
C ILE A 224 -16.13 -6.32 -11.64
N LEU A 225 -16.22 -5.93 -10.39
CA LEU A 225 -16.36 -4.52 -10.01
C LEU A 225 -15.16 -3.69 -10.52
N ALA A 226 -13.93 -4.19 -10.35
CA ALA A 226 -12.75 -3.51 -10.86
C ALA A 226 -12.75 -3.38 -12.39
N GLN A 227 -13.27 -4.37 -13.14
CA GLN A 227 -13.45 -4.28 -14.59
C GLN A 227 -14.45 -3.19 -14.96
N ILE A 228 -15.59 -3.09 -14.26
CA ILE A 228 -16.60 -2.06 -14.49
C ILE A 228 -15.96 -0.68 -14.30
N PHE A 229 -15.20 -0.45 -13.21
CA PHE A 229 -14.52 0.82 -12.99
C PHE A 229 -13.44 1.10 -14.03
N SER A 230 -12.69 0.09 -14.51
CA SER A 230 -11.77 0.26 -15.65
C SER A 230 -12.49 0.75 -16.89
N GLY A 231 -13.65 0.18 -17.22
CA GLY A 231 -14.49 0.58 -18.36
C GLY A 231 -15.00 2.02 -18.20
N LEU A 232 -15.51 2.41 -17.01
CA LEU A 232 -15.98 3.76 -16.74
C LEU A 232 -14.86 4.81 -16.86
N ILE A 233 -13.64 4.47 -16.43
CA ILE A 233 -12.48 5.37 -16.58
C ILE A 233 -12.15 5.56 -18.06
N ILE A 234 -12.15 4.49 -18.87
CA ILE A 234 -11.88 4.56 -20.32
C ILE A 234 -12.96 5.43 -21.00
N LEU A 235 -14.23 5.27 -20.66
CA LEU A 235 -15.32 6.08 -21.21
C LEU A 235 -15.15 7.56 -20.87
N LYS A 236 -14.63 7.86 -19.67
CA LYS A 236 -14.40 9.25 -19.24
C LYS A 236 -13.16 9.88 -19.88
N MET A 237 -12.08 9.13 -20.05
CA MET A 237 -10.79 9.63 -20.57
C MET A 237 -10.70 9.60 -22.09
N GLY A 238 -11.50 8.75 -22.76
CA GLY A 238 -11.28 8.40 -24.18
C GLY A 238 -10.09 7.48 -24.37
N LEU A 239 -9.80 7.08 -25.60
CA LEU A 239 -8.71 6.13 -25.93
C LEU A 239 -7.38 6.82 -26.29
N ASN A 240 -7.24 8.13 -26.08
CA ASN A 240 -6.10 8.91 -26.59
C ASN A 240 -4.99 9.11 -25.55
N SER A 241 -4.99 8.37 -24.44
CA SER A 241 -4.00 8.53 -23.38
C SER A 241 -3.34 7.19 -23.01
N ILE A 242 -2.08 7.25 -22.55
CA ILE A 242 -1.34 6.08 -22.05
C ILE A 242 -2.11 5.42 -20.89
N MET A 243 -2.74 6.22 -20.04
CA MET A 243 -3.55 5.70 -18.95
C MET A 243 -4.78 4.94 -19.44
N SER A 244 -5.41 5.35 -20.54
CA SER A 244 -6.55 4.61 -21.12
C SER A 244 -6.13 3.23 -21.61
N TYR A 245 -4.96 3.11 -22.24
CA TYR A 245 -4.41 1.81 -22.63
C TYR A 245 -4.10 0.92 -21.42
N TYR A 246 -3.58 1.51 -20.32
CA TYR A 246 -3.40 0.78 -19.08
C TYR A 246 -4.71 0.21 -18.54
N PHE A 247 -5.81 1.01 -18.50
CA PHE A 247 -7.10 0.53 -18.02
C PHE A 247 -7.73 -0.50 -18.98
N ALA A 248 -7.54 -0.35 -20.29
CA ALA A 248 -7.97 -1.37 -21.27
C ALA A 248 -7.24 -2.71 -21.03
N ALA A 249 -5.93 -2.67 -20.90
CA ALA A 249 -5.13 -3.85 -20.56
C ALA A 249 -5.47 -4.41 -19.17
N SER A 250 -5.87 -3.57 -18.21
CA SER A 250 -6.31 -4.01 -16.88
C SER A 250 -7.52 -4.96 -16.96
N ILE A 251 -8.45 -4.76 -17.89
CA ILE A 251 -9.60 -5.65 -18.08
C ILE A 251 -9.11 -7.06 -18.42
N PHE A 252 -8.14 -7.19 -19.33
CA PHE A 252 -7.58 -8.50 -19.70
C PHE A 252 -6.84 -9.17 -18.52
N ILE A 253 -6.05 -8.39 -17.76
CA ILE A 253 -5.36 -8.89 -16.57
C ILE A 253 -6.36 -9.39 -15.52
N GLN A 254 -7.47 -8.69 -15.32
CA GLN A 254 -8.53 -9.09 -14.39
C GLN A 254 -9.25 -10.36 -14.87
N ILE A 255 -9.47 -10.54 -16.17
CA ILE A 255 -10.01 -11.78 -16.74
C ILE A 255 -9.07 -12.95 -16.46
N ILE A 256 -7.76 -12.78 -16.72
CA ILE A 256 -6.75 -13.80 -16.38
C ILE A 256 -6.78 -14.10 -14.88
N SER A 257 -6.91 -13.07 -14.04
CA SER A 257 -7.01 -13.23 -12.59
C SER A 257 -8.22 -14.08 -12.19
N VAL A 258 -9.38 -13.92 -12.83
CA VAL A 258 -10.57 -14.75 -12.58
C VAL A 258 -10.24 -16.23 -12.85
N PHE A 259 -9.62 -16.56 -14.00
CA PHE A 259 -9.23 -17.94 -14.30
C PHE A 259 -8.26 -18.51 -13.26
N LEU A 260 -7.28 -17.70 -12.82
CA LEU A 260 -6.33 -18.13 -11.78
C LEU A 260 -6.99 -18.33 -10.40
N VAL A 261 -8.03 -17.54 -10.07
CA VAL A 261 -8.81 -17.70 -8.81
C VAL A 261 -9.65 -18.97 -8.85
N LEU A 262 -10.22 -19.33 -10.00
CA LEU A 262 -11.00 -20.54 -10.16
C LEU A 262 -10.13 -21.80 -10.09
N ASN A 263 -8.87 -21.70 -10.46
CA ASN A 263 -7.90 -22.79 -10.30
C ASN A 263 -7.55 -22.98 -8.81
N LYS A 264 -7.71 -24.23 -8.30
CA LYS A 264 -7.52 -24.57 -6.89
C LYS A 264 -6.05 -24.68 -6.48
N ALA A 265 -5.11 -24.72 -7.42
CA ALA A 265 -3.69 -24.92 -7.15
C ALA A 265 -3.09 -23.76 -6.35
N ARG A 266 -2.24 -24.06 -5.38
CA ARG A 266 -1.53 -23.07 -4.57
C ARG A 266 -0.63 -22.16 -5.44
N TYR A 267 0.00 -22.73 -6.46
CA TYR A 267 0.84 -21.99 -7.38
C TYR A 267 0.05 -20.91 -8.13
N SER A 268 -1.18 -21.22 -8.61
CA SER A 268 -2.04 -20.24 -9.28
C SER A 268 -2.38 -19.04 -8.39
N LYS A 269 -2.63 -19.26 -7.09
CA LYS A 269 -2.88 -18.18 -6.14
C LYS A 269 -1.67 -17.27 -5.97
N PHE A 270 -0.48 -17.87 -5.87
CA PHE A 270 0.78 -17.12 -5.74
C PHE A 270 1.11 -16.34 -7.01
N ALA A 271 0.95 -16.96 -8.18
CA ALA A 271 1.14 -16.32 -9.48
C ALA A 271 0.17 -15.14 -9.65
N ASN A 272 -1.12 -15.33 -9.32
CA ASN A 272 -2.14 -14.28 -9.37
C ASN A 272 -1.78 -13.08 -8.46
N LEU A 273 -1.40 -13.36 -7.22
CA LEU A 273 -1.00 -12.32 -6.27
C LEU A 273 0.17 -11.48 -6.80
N ASN A 274 1.19 -12.12 -7.36
CA ASN A 274 2.35 -11.41 -7.91
C ASN A 274 1.99 -10.66 -9.20
N MET A 275 1.17 -11.24 -10.08
CA MET A 275 0.68 -10.60 -11.29
C MET A 275 -0.05 -9.29 -10.96
N LEU A 276 -0.99 -9.30 -10.03
CA LEU A 276 -1.75 -8.11 -9.65
C LEU A 276 -0.87 -7.05 -8.97
N ARG A 277 0.11 -7.44 -8.15
CA ARG A 277 1.09 -6.52 -7.56
C ARG A 277 1.95 -5.83 -8.61
N SER A 278 2.47 -6.61 -9.57
CA SER A 278 3.24 -6.07 -10.69
C SER A 278 2.38 -5.15 -11.55
N TRP A 279 1.08 -5.47 -11.71
CA TRP A 279 0.16 -4.66 -12.48
C TRP A 279 -0.09 -3.28 -11.84
N ILE A 280 -0.22 -3.20 -10.51
CA ILE A 280 -0.30 -1.90 -9.82
C ILE A 280 0.98 -1.09 -10.07
N PHE A 281 2.15 -1.71 -10.01
CA PHE A 281 3.42 -1.02 -10.28
C PHE A 281 3.49 -0.50 -11.72
N ILE A 282 3.05 -1.29 -12.70
CA ILE A 282 2.91 -0.86 -14.11
C ILE A 282 1.96 0.34 -14.21
N GLY A 283 0.88 0.37 -13.42
CA GLY A 283 -0.03 1.52 -13.36
C GLY A 283 0.65 2.81 -12.91
N ILE A 284 1.53 2.75 -11.91
CA ILE A 284 2.30 3.92 -11.46
C ILE A 284 3.25 4.40 -12.57
N ILE A 285 3.92 3.49 -13.25
CA ILE A 285 4.79 3.82 -14.40
C ILE A 285 3.97 4.39 -15.56
N SER A 286 2.80 3.83 -15.85
CA SER A 286 1.90 4.34 -16.88
C SER A 286 1.39 5.74 -16.56
N MET A 287 1.12 6.05 -15.29
CA MET A 287 0.74 7.39 -14.86
C MET A 287 1.91 8.38 -15.01
N LEU A 288 3.12 7.97 -14.65
CA LEU A 288 4.34 8.75 -14.89
C LEU A 288 4.53 9.04 -16.38
N ALA A 289 4.48 8.01 -17.23
CA ALA A 289 4.63 8.14 -18.67
C ALA A 289 3.55 9.02 -19.29
N ASN A 290 2.30 8.86 -18.87
CA ASN A 290 1.18 9.70 -19.33
C ASN A 290 1.37 11.16 -18.93
N GLY A 291 1.81 11.42 -17.69
CA GLY A 291 2.07 12.77 -17.22
C GLY A 291 3.22 13.45 -17.97
N ILE A 292 4.33 12.71 -18.21
CA ILE A 292 5.45 13.22 -19.02
C ILE A 292 4.98 13.53 -20.45
N HIS A 293 4.23 12.64 -21.07
CA HIS A 293 3.71 12.84 -22.43
C HIS A 293 2.82 14.09 -22.52
N GLN A 294 1.89 14.26 -21.59
CA GLN A 294 1.00 15.42 -21.55
C GLN A 294 1.72 16.75 -21.24
N HIS A 295 2.81 16.71 -20.48
CA HIS A 295 3.49 17.93 -20.02
C HIS A 295 4.59 18.41 -20.98
N TYR A 296 5.18 17.49 -21.77
CA TYR A 296 6.33 17.79 -22.64
C TYR A 296 6.10 17.51 -24.14
N CYS A 297 5.04 16.79 -24.52
CA CYS A 297 4.79 16.41 -25.91
C CYS A 297 3.50 17.05 -26.47
N LEU A 298 2.73 17.76 -25.67
CA LEU A 298 1.61 18.61 -26.07
C LEU A 298 1.91 20.06 -25.73
#